data_63ff0e47203479431aa65bdd2d7d55cf
#
_entry.id   63ff0e47203479431aa65bdd2d7d55cf
#
_cell.length_a   1.000
_cell.length_b   1.000
_cell.length_c   1.000
_cell.angle_alpha   90.00
_cell.angle_beta   90.00
_cell.angle_gamma   90.00
#
_symmetry.space_group_name_H-M   'P 1'
#
loop_
_entity.id
_entity.type
_entity.pdbx_description
1 polymer ?
#
loop_
_entity_poly.entity_id
_entity_poly.type
_entity_poly.pdbx_seq_one_letter_code
_entity_poly.pdbx_strand_id
1 'polypeptide(L)'
;MTTHSEDAPRPLPERPNLRHLKDQAKDLLKAGEAESLTDAQFKIARLYGFASWPKLKEHVDSLEEIGQLKLAIDTNDFERVKGMMKRNPALHQAPLGYNKNGPLTWVAECRAPWEAPGPARLAMAEWMIERGSDVHQGGDGPLMRAALIGHRIPMMELLVAHGADVNAEWNGYFPILFAPCETVQPEAIKWLLKHGANPNCASEGRKYPGTALDYVIGTYGRSAQLGECMDILIEAGGVTKYDVPPVLDLLRGRLDLLAKHLGADRALVHRRFPELDFGSTGARLLKLRGATLLHVAAEYGNVEAAKLLLERGADVNARATADESGVGGQTPIFHAVTQFFDGGLPMAQYLVERGADLSVRAKLPGHYERPGEVVECPPLGYAVLFPGHEHKTQHNKTVEFLRRRGAQE
;
A
#
# COMPACT_ATOMS: atom_id res chain seq x y z
N MET A 1 -0.18 -14.31 51.06
CA MET A 1 0.79 -13.47 50.33
C MET A 1 0.33 -13.40 48.88
N THR A 2 -0.44 -12.37 48.56
CA THR A 2 -0.96 -12.11 47.20
C THR A 2 0.08 -11.24 46.50
N THR A 3 0.73 -11.81 45.50
CA THR A 3 1.65 -11.09 44.60
C THR A 3 0.84 -10.12 43.76
N HIS A 4 1.06 -8.82 43.96
CA HIS A 4 0.57 -7.77 43.05
C HIS A 4 1.25 -7.99 41.71
N SER A 5 0.46 -8.25 40.65
CA SER A 5 0.92 -8.12 39.28
C SER A 5 1.18 -6.63 39.02
N GLU A 6 2.42 -6.27 38.70
CA GLU A 6 2.73 -4.93 38.18
C GLU A 6 1.92 -4.75 36.92
N ASP A 7 0.93 -3.84 36.96
CA ASP A 7 0.13 -3.48 35.79
C ASP A 7 1.05 -2.93 34.68
N ALA A 8 0.88 -3.46 33.47
CA ALA A 8 1.64 -2.98 32.32
C ALA A 8 1.41 -1.46 32.12
N PRO A 9 2.43 -0.67 31.76
CA PRO A 9 2.30 0.76 31.60
C PRO A 9 1.17 1.13 30.61
N ARG A 10 0.36 2.09 30.98
CA ARG A 10 -0.71 2.59 30.11
C ARG A 10 -0.08 3.30 28.91
N PRO A 11 -0.54 3.06 27.65
CA PRO A 11 -0.07 3.80 26.50
C PRO A 11 -0.45 5.28 26.61
N LEU A 12 0.46 6.18 26.21
CA LEU A 12 0.13 7.59 26.06
C LEU A 12 -0.99 7.75 25.01
N PRO A 13 -1.86 8.77 25.16
CA PRO A 13 -2.81 9.13 24.10
C PRO A 13 -2.10 9.36 22.77
N GLU A 14 -2.78 9.17 21.66
CA GLU A 14 -2.25 9.37 20.31
C GLU A 14 -1.69 10.78 20.09
N ARG A 15 -2.25 11.78 20.80
CA ARG A 15 -1.78 13.18 20.84
C ARG A 15 -1.63 13.61 22.31
N PRO A 16 -0.53 13.23 22.96
CA PRO A 16 -0.33 13.59 24.34
C PRO A 16 -0.11 15.10 24.46
N ASN A 17 -0.75 15.70 25.46
CA ASN A 17 -0.66 17.13 25.73
C ASN A 17 -0.19 17.35 27.16
N LEU A 18 0.87 18.12 27.33
CA LEU A 18 1.46 18.36 28.64
C LEU A 18 0.50 19.07 29.63
N ARG A 19 -0.38 19.93 29.11
CA ARG A 19 -1.42 20.58 29.92
C ARG A 19 -2.37 19.54 30.53
N HIS A 20 -2.86 18.63 29.69
CA HIS A 20 -3.76 17.57 30.14
C HIS A 20 -3.10 16.65 31.18
N LEU A 21 -1.82 16.29 31.00
CA LEU A 21 -1.05 15.49 31.98
C LEU A 21 -0.87 16.24 33.32
N LYS A 22 -0.66 17.58 33.27
CA LYS A 22 -0.61 18.39 34.47
C LYS A 22 -1.96 18.45 35.17
N ASP A 23 -3.05 18.50 34.44
CA ASP A 23 -4.39 18.54 35.03
C ASP A 23 -4.73 17.17 35.66
N GLN A 24 -4.37 16.04 35.04
CA GLN A 24 -4.45 14.70 35.67
C GLN A 24 -3.68 14.65 37.01
N ALA A 25 -2.46 15.21 37.06
CA ALA A 25 -1.69 15.25 38.32
C ALA A 25 -2.39 16.10 39.41
N LYS A 26 -3.02 17.23 39.04
CA LYS A 26 -3.80 18.04 39.98
C LYS A 26 -5.07 17.31 40.45
N ASP A 27 -5.70 16.53 39.59
CA ASP A 27 -6.88 15.77 39.96
C ASP A 27 -6.56 14.64 40.95
N LEU A 28 -5.41 13.93 40.78
CA LEU A 28 -4.91 12.98 41.77
C LEU A 28 -4.65 13.64 43.13
N LEU A 29 -4.07 14.83 43.12
CA LEU A 29 -3.83 15.56 44.36
C LEU A 29 -5.15 15.97 45.05
N LYS A 30 -6.12 16.46 44.30
CA LYS A 30 -7.45 16.83 44.80
C LYS A 30 -8.23 15.64 45.34
N ALA A 31 -8.08 14.46 44.72
CA ALA A 31 -8.68 13.23 45.15
C ALA A 31 -8.06 12.63 46.41
N GLY A 32 -6.97 13.22 46.90
CA GLY A 32 -6.20 12.66 48.06
C GLY A 32 -5.36 11.42 47.71
N GLU A 33 -5.21 11.14 46.42
CA GLU A 33 -4.44 9.99 45.91
C GLU A 33 -2.94 10.28 45.79
N ALA A 34 -2.52 11.52 46.09
CA ALA A 34 -1.12 11.94 46.14
C ALA A 34 -0.87 12.88 47.30
N GLU A 35 0.31 12.80 47.90
CA GLU A 35 0.68 13.60 49.05
C GLU A 35 1.12 15.03 48.66
N SER A 36 1.57 15.20 47.45
CA SER A 36 2.02 16.49 46.89
C SER A 36 1.86 16.52 45.36
N LEU A 37 1.97 17.70 44.78
CA LEU A 37 1.96 17.83 43.32
C LEU A 37 3.14 17.07 42.68
N THR A 38 4.30 17.04 43.34
CA THR A 38 5.47 16.30 42.88
C THR A 38 5.22 14.79 42.90
N ASP A 39 4.58 14.28 43.96
CA ASP A 39 4.17 12.89 44.07
C ASP A 39 3.12 12.53 42.99
N ALA A 40 2.12 13.38 42.80
CA ALA A 40 1.11 13.21 41.75
C ALA A 40 1.74 13.15 40.35
N GLN A 41 2.67 14.06 40.05
CA GLN A 41 3.41 14.07 38.77
C GLN A 41 4.26 12.80 38.60
N PHE A 42 4.90 12.33 39.68
CA PHE A 42 5.65 11.06 39.62
C PHE A 42 4.71 9.87 39.34
N LYS A 43 3.56 9.80 39.99
CA LYS A 43 2.55 8.74 39.75
C LYS A 43 2.04 8.77 38.31
N ILE A 44 1.75 9.93 37.74
CA ILE A 44 1.37 10.05 36.33
C ILE A 44 2.52 9.57 35.40
N ALA A 45 3.76 9.96 35.69
CA ALA A 45 4.89 9.50 34.89
C ALA A 45 5.01 7.96 34.91
N ARG A 46 4.90 7.35 36.08
CA ARG A 46 4.94 5.88 36.25
C ARG A 46 3.77 5.18 35.55
N LEU A 47 2.55 5.75 35.63
CA LEU A 47 1.37 5.25 34.92
C LEU A 47 1.61 5.07 33.43
N TYR A 48 2.32 6.01 32.82
CA TYR A 48 2.69 5.98 31.39
C TYR A 48 4.05 5.34 31.09
N GLY A 49 4.68 4.65 32.08
CA GLY A 49 5.92 3.90 31.89
C GLY A 49 7.20 4.74 31.92
N PHE A 50 7.15 5.99 32.38
CA PHE A 50 8.33 6.86 32.48
C PHE A 50 8.92 6.81 33.88
N ALA A 51 10.25 6.85 33.96
CA ALA A 51 10.98 6.81 35.23
C ALA A 51 10.71 8.05 36.11
N SER A 52 10.37 9.20 35.51
CA SER A 52 10.11 10.46 36.23
C SER A 52 9.30 11.42 35.40
N TRP A 53 8.67 12.42 36.06
CA TRP A 53 7.95 13.52 35.39
C TRP A 53 8.81 14.33 34.40
N PRO A 54 10.08 14.69 34.69
CA PRO A 54 10.94 15.32 33.70
C PRO A 54 11.11 14.50 32.42
N LYS A 55 11.25 13.17 32.54
CA LYS A 55 11.37 12.28 31.36
C LYS A 55 10.07 12.18 30.57
N LEU A 56 8.92 12.13 31.22
CA LEU A 56 7.62 12.19 30.54
C LEU A 56 7.45 13.53 29.84
N LYS A 57 7.79 14.64 30.52
CA LYS A 57 7.71 15.99 29.94
C LYS A 57 8.61 16.14 28.72
N GLU A 58 9.88 15.76 28.81
CA GLU A 58 10.85 15.78 27.73
C GLU A 58 10.31 15.01 26.50
N HIS A 59 9.71 13.85 26.72
CA HIS A 59 9.12 13.04 25.66
C HIS A 59 7.93 13.75 24.98
N VAL A 60 7.00 14.32 25.77
CA VAL A 60 5.82 15.02 25.24
C VAL A 60 6.23 16.29 24.50
N ASP A 61 7.16 17.08 25.06
CA ASP A 61 7.69 18.29 24.41
C ASP A 61 8.36 17.94 23.06
N SER A 62 9.09 16.81 22.99
CA SER A 62 9.71 16.34 21.74
C SER A 62 8.67 15.97 20.68
N LEU A 63 7.55 15.35 21.07
CA LEU A 63 6.46 15.03 20.16
C LEU A 63 5.76 16.29 19.62
N GLU A 64 5.58 17.31 20.43
CA GLU A 64 5.06 18.62 20.00
C GLU A 64 6.01 19.31 19.02
N GLU A 65 7.33 19.29 19.27
CA GLU A 65 8.35 19.86 18.37
C GLU A 65 8.38 19.09 17.02
N ILE A 66 8.34 17.76 17.04
CA ILE A 66 8.28 16.91 15.85
C ILE A 66 7.00 17.22 15.03
N GLY A 67 5.84 17.38 15.70
CA GLY A 67 4.59 17.78 15.05
C GLY A 67 4.67 19.13 14.37
N GLN A 68 5.33 20.12 15.00
CA GLN A 68 5.55 21.44 14.43
C GLN A 68 6.51 21.39 13.23
N LEU A 69 7.57 20.58 13.30
CA LEU A 69 8.50 20.39 12.19
C LEU A 69 7.78 19.76 10.98
N LYS A 70 6.96 18.73 11.23
CA LYS A 70 6.17 18.09 10.20
C LYS A 70 5.23 19.08 9.50
N LEU A 71 4.52 19.91 10.27
CA LEU A 71 3.66 20.96 9.71
C LEU A 71 4.46 21.96 8.86
N ALA A 72 5.64 22.38 9.33
CA ALA A 72 6.49 23.30 8.59
C ALA A 72 6.99 22.69 7.27
N ILE A 73 7.30 21.38 7.26
CA ILE A 73 7.64 20.65 6.04
C ILE A 73 6.42 20.58 5.11
N ASP A 74 5.25 20.20 5.61
CA ASP A 74 4.02 20.05 4.81
C ASP A 74 3.60 21.38 4.16
N THR A 75 3.74 22.48 4.89
CA THR A 75 3.45 23.84 4.38
C THR A 75 4.59 24.47 3.58
N ASN A 76 5.69 23.73 3.38
CA ASN A 76 6.91 24.20 2.70
C ASN A 76 7.51 25.49 3.32
N ASP A 77 7.34 25.66 4.65
CA ASP A 77 7.90 26.79 5.41
C ASP A 77 9.38 26.54 5.72
N PHE A 78 10.22 26.78 4.71
CA PHE A 78 11.64 26.46 4.76
C PHE A 78 12.38 27.25 5.86
N GLU A 79 12.03 28.50 6.08
CA GLU A 79 12.69 29.30 7.12
C GLU A 79 12.37 28.80 8.53
N ARG A 80 11.15 28.34 8.74
CA ARG A 80 10.75 27.70 9.99
C ARG A 80 11.49 26.39 10.21
N VAL A 81 11.60 25.53 9.19
CA VAL A 81 12.38 24.28 9.24
C VAL A 81 13.83 24.58 9.61
N LYS A 82 14.49 25.53 8.93
CA LYS A 82 15.85 25.98 9.26
C LYS A 82 15.96 26.46 10.72
N GLY A 83 15.03 27.29 11.15
CA GLY A 83 15.03 27.83 12.51
C GLY A 83 14.90 26.74 13.58
N MET A 84 14.06 25.75 13.36
CA MET A 84 13.86 24.63 14.27
C MET A 84 15.11 23.72 14.33
N MET A 85 15.61 23.29 13.17
CA MET A 85 16.75 22.37 13.09
C MET A 85 18.09 23.00 13.52
N LYS A 86 18.25 24.32 13.33
CA LYS A 86 19.40 25.06 13.89
C LYS A 86 19.39 25.10 15.42
N ARG A 87 18.21 25.24 16.04
CA ARG A 87 18.06 25.23 17.51
C ARG A 87 18.22 23.83 18.09
N ASN A 88 17.72 22.82 17.37
CA ASN A 88 17.78 21.43 17.77
C ASN A 88 18.28 20.55 16.61
N PRO A 89 19.61 20.38 16.45
CA PRO A 89 20.18 19.54 15.38
C PRO A 89 19.75 18.06 15.44
N ALA A 90 19.33 17.56 16.60
CA ALA A 90 18.83 16.19 16.72
C ALA A 90 17.58 15.93 15.85
N LEU A 91 16.87 16.98 15.46
CA LEU A 91 15.73 16.88 14.54
C LEU A 91 16.10 16.31 13.17
N HIS A 92 17.35 16.42 12.71
CA HIS A 92 17.80 15.83 11.45
C HIS A 92 17.60 14.30 11.39
N GLN A 93 17.63 13.66 12.56
CA GLN A 93 17.48 12.20 12.70
C GLN A 93 16.19 11.79 13.41
N ALA A 94 15.36 12.75 13.81
CA ALA A 94 14.15 12.48 14.59
C ALA A 94 13.14 11.63 13.79
N PRO A 95 12.51 10.63 14.41
CA PRO A 95 11.45 9.87 13.76
C PRO A 95 10.19 10.73 13.60
N LEU A 96 9.79 11.03 12.36
CA LEU A 96 8.66 11.91 12.05
C LEU A 96 7.34 11.23 11.79
N GLY A 97 7.25 9.96 11.88
CA GLY A 97 5.98 9.28 11.62
C GLY A 97 6.12 7.82 11.26
N TYR A 98 5.33 7.39 10.28
CA TYR A 98 5.24 6.01 9.86
C TYR A 98 6.63 5.39 9.63
N ASN A 99 6.86 4.21 10.23
CA ASN A 99 8.12 3.47 10.16
C ASN A 99 9.37 4.23 10.65
N LYS A 100 9.20 5.20 11.55
CA LYS A 100 10.30 6.01 12.10
C LYS A 100 11.12 6.74 11.03
N ASN A 101 10.50 7.07 9.91
CA ASN A 101 11.13 7.84 8.85
C ASN A 101 11.56 9.21 9.37
N GLY A 102 12.77 9.64 8.96
CA GLY A 102 13.30 10.96 9.33
C GLY A 102 12.67 12.11 8.52
N PRO A 103 13.00 13.34 8.89
CA PRO A 103 12.50 14.55 8.22
C PRO A 103 12.80 14.61 6.73
N LEU A 104 13.99 14.16 6.31
CA LEU A 104 14.35 14.12 4.90
C LEU A 104 13.43 13.19 4.09
N THR A 105 13.06 12.04 4.64
CA THR A 105 12.06 11.16 4.02
C THR A 105 10.71 11.86 3.85
N TRP A 106 10.31 12.69 4.84
CA TRP A 106 9.07 13.44 4.79
C TRP A 106 9.11 14.55 3.72
N VAL A 107 10.23 15.23 3.58
CA VAL A 107 10.47 16.20 2.51
C VAL A 107 10.43 15.52 1.15
N ALA A 108 11.08 14.36 1.01
CA ALA A 108 11.15 13.61 -0.25
C ALA A 108 9.80 13.03 -0.67
N GLU A 109 8.92 12.71 0.28
CA GLU A 109 7.57 12.22 0.00
C GLU A 109 6.68 13.26 -0.67
N CYS A 110 6.93 14.55 -0.51
CA CYS A 110 6.17 15.66 -1.10
C CYS A 110 4.65 15.49 -0.94
N ARG A 111 4.21 15.09 0.26
CA ARG A 111 2.82 14.69 0.50
C ARG A 111 1.85 15.86 0.47
N ALA A 112 2.30 17.01 0.86
CA ALA A 112 1.49 18.22 0.88
C ALA A 112 2.29 19.40 0.32
N PRO A 113 1.87 20.00 -0.80
CA PRO A 113 0.83 19.47 -1.71
C PRO A 113 1.31 18.24 -2.52
N TRP A 114 0.37 17.46 -3.06
CA TRP A 114 0.66 16.33 -3.95
C TRP A 114 1.00 16.82 -5.36
N GLU A 115 2.13 17.44 -5.50
CA GLU A 115 2.62 17.95 -6.78
C GLU A 115 4.12 17.70 -6.93
N ALA A 116 4.65 17.97 -8.11
CA ALA A 116 6.09 17.86 -8.34
C ALA A 116 6.85 18.75 -7.36
N PRO A 117 8.01 18.30 -6.83
CA PRO A 117 8.81 19.10 -5.92
C PRO A 117 9.29 20.37 -6.62
N GLY A 118 8.78 21.51 -6.17
CA GLY A 118 9.26 22.81 -6.64
C GLY A 118 10.65 23.17 -6.09
N PRO A 119 11.29 24.27 -6.62
CA PRO A 119 12.65 24.66 -6.22
C PRO A 119 12.83 24.82 -4.71
N ALA A 120 11.83 25.33 -4.01
CA ALA A 120 11.90 25.54 -2.55
C ALA A 120 11.93 24.20 -1.79
N ARG A 121 11.20 23.17 -2.26
CA ARG A 121 11.21 21.83 -1.67
C ARG A 121 12.55 21.13 -1.90
N LEU A 122 13.11 21.24 -3.10
CA LEU A 122 14.44 20.71 -3.43
C LEU A 122 15.53 21.41 -2.60
N ALA A 123 15.49 22.74 -2.52
CA ALA A 123 16.42 23.50 -1.68
C ALA A 123 16.31 23.15 -0.18
N MET A 124 15.11 22.83 0.30
CA MET A 124 14.93 22.34 1.68
C MET A 124 15.62 20.99 1.88
N ALA A 125 15.42 20.03 0.96
CA ALA A 125 16.07 18.72 1.02
C ALA A 125 17.60 18.85 0.97
N GLU A 126 18.14 19.61 0.02
CA GLU A 126 19.56 19.87 -0.13
C GLU A 126 20.17 20.47 1.12
N TRP A 127 19.56 21.53 1.67
CA TRP A 127 20.00 22.15 2.91
C TRP A 127 19.98 21.17 4.10
N MET A 128 18.98 20.30 4.17
CA MET A 128 18.89 19.30 5.23
C MET A 128 20.04 18.29 5.14
N ILE A 129 20.37 17.82 3.93
CA ILE A 129 21.49 16.90 3.67
C ILE A 129 22.81 17.57 4.05
N GLU A 130 23.07 18.79 3.60
CA GLU A 130 24.28 19.56 3.94
C GLU A 130 24.45 19.78 5.45
N ARG A 131 23.37 19.71 6.23
CA ARG A 131 23.35 19.92 7.69
C ARG A 131 23.25 18.64 8.51
N GLY A 132 23.34 17.47 7.86
CA GLY A 132 23.48 16.19 8.53
C GLY A 132 22.25 15.29 8.52
N SER A 133 21.22 15.62 7.71
CA SER A 133 20.18 14.63 7.41
C SER A 133 20.78 13.54 6.52
N ASP A 134 20.55 12.29 6.91
CA ASP A 134 21.14 11.12 6.27
C ASP A 134 20.25 10.64 5.11
N VAL A 135 20.80 10.58 3.89
CA VAL A 135 20.11 10.05 2.71
C VAL A 135 19.85 8.54 2.82
N HIS A 136 20.65 7.84 3.62
CA HIS A 136 20.55 6.39 3.84
C HIS A 136 19.66 6.01 5.03
N GLN A 137 19.05 6.99 5.70
CA GLN A 137 18.21 6.71 6.86
C GLN A 137 17.11 5.68 6.54
N GLY A 138 17.09 4.58 7.27
CA GLY A 138 16.12 3.51 7.10
C GLY A 138 16.32 2.68 5.81
N GLY A 139 17.54 2.62 5.26
CA GLY A 139 17.83 1.92 4.00
C GLY A 139 17.31 2.71 2.79
N ASP A 140 17.84 3.92 2.63
CA ASP A 140 17.48 4.88 1.58
C ASP A 140 15.98 5.22 1.54
N GLY A 141 15.38 5.35 2.72
CA GLY A 141 13.98 5.72 2.89
C GLY A 141 13.54 6.99 2.14
N PRO A 142 14.35 8.07 2.08
CA PRO A 142 14.06 9.24 1.25
C PRO A 142 13.88 8.89 -0.24
N LEU A 143 14.80 8.10 -0.82
CA LEU A 143 14.74 7.68 -2.23
C LEU A 143 13.53 6.78 -2.47
N MET A 144 13.26 5.83 -1.58
CA MET A 144 12.08 4.95 -1.68
C MET A 144 10.79 5.78 -1.74
N ARG A 145 10.67 6.81 -0.89
CA ARG A 145 9.46 7.66 -0.86
C ARG A 145 9.35 8.58 -2.07
N ALA A 146 10.45 9.09 -2.59
CA ALA A 146 10.45 9.84 -3.84
C ALA A 146 10.02 8.95 -5.02
N ALA A 147 10.51 7.71 -5.09
CA ALA A 147 10.22 6.77 -6.17
C ALA A 147 8.76 6.29 -6.25
N LEU A 148 7.95 6.47 -5.20
CA LEU A 148 6.54 6.10 -5.23
C LEU A 148 5.71 6.83 -6.30
N ILE A 149 6.15 7.98 -6.79
CA ILE A 149 5.38 8.78 -7.76
C ILE A 149 6.30 9.42 -8.80
N GLY A 150 6.02 9.18 -10.09
CA GLY A 150 6.89 9.56 -11.20
C GLY A 150 7.22 11.05 -11.30
N HIS A 151 6.32 11.95 -10.90
CA HIS A 151 6.60 13.38 -10.93
C HIS A 151 7.63 13.87 -9.90
N ARG A 152 8.15 12.98 -9.03
CA ARG A 152 9.20 13.28 -8.04
C ARG A 152 10.61 12.97 -8.52
N ILE A 153 10.80 12.69 -9.80
CA ILE A 153 12.13 12.45 -10.39
C ILE A 153 13.16 13.52 -10.00
N PRO A 154 12.87 14.84 -9.97
CA PRO A 154 13.86 15.82 -9.52
C PRO A 154 14.35 15.60 -8.08
N MET A 155 13.50 15.07 -7.20
CA MET A 155 13.92 14.69 -5.84
C MET A 155 14.78 13.43 -5.86
N MET A 156 14.46 12.45 -6.71
CA MET A 156 15.28 11.24 -6.88
C MET A 156 16.68 11.61 -7.40
N GLU A 157 16.76 12.53 -8.37
CA GLU A 157 18.05 13.06 -8.90
C GLU A 157 18.88 13.70 -7.80
N LEU A 158 18.28 14.55 -6.99
CA LEU A 158 18.95 15.21 -5.87
C LEU A 158 19.48 14.17 -4.86
N LEU A 159 18.65 13.20 -4.46
CA LEU A 159 19.05 12.19 -3.47
C LEU A 159 20.18 11.29 -3.99
N VAL A 160 20.12 10.84 -5.25
CA VAL A 160 21.17 10.03 -5.85
C VAL A 160 22.46 10.84 -6.06
N ALA A 161 22.38 12.14 -6.40
CA ALA A 161 23.55 13.01 -6.46
C ALA A 161 24.25 13.15 -5.10
N HIS A 162 23.52 12.98 -3.99
CA HIS A 162 24.05 12.96 -2.62
C HIS A 162 24.34 11.54 -2.08
N GLY A 163 24.36 10.52 -2.94
CA GLY A 163 24.85 9.18 -2.62
C GLY A 163 23.77 8.16 -2.30
N ALA A 164 22.48 8.45 -2.46
CA ALA A 164 21.44 7.43 -2.30
C ALA A 164 21.62 6.30 -3.31
N ASP A 165 21.46 5.04 -2.86
CA ASP A 165 21.65 3.84 -3.67
C ASP A 165 20.32 3.37 -4.25
N VAL A 166 20.21 3.33 -5.58
CA VAL A 166 19.03 2.82 -6.30
C VAL A 166 18.75 1.33 -6.07
N ASN A 167 19.76 0.59 -5.58
CA ASN A 167 19.65 -0.83 -5.22
C ASN A 167 19.53 -1.08 -3.72
N ALA A 168 19.38 -0.04 -2.91
CA ALA A 168 19.14 -0.21 -1.48
C ALA A 168 17.82 -0.94 -1.19
N GLU A 169 17.74 -1.51 0.01
CA GLU A 169 16.53 -2.12 0.54
C GLU A 169 16.01 -1.33 1.74
N TRP A 170 14.92 -0.62 1.55
CA TRP A 170 14.26 0.09 2.63
C TRP A 170 13.87 -0.89 3.75
N ASN A 171 14.27 -0.57 4.98
CA ASN A 171 14.13 -1.43 6.16
C ASN A 171 14.73 -2.84 5.99
N GLY A 172 15.66 -3.05 5.05
CA GLY A 172 16.33 -4.32 4.81
C GLY A 172 15.46 -5.41 4.18
N TYR A 173 14.33 -5.05 3.56
CA TYR A 173 13.45 -6.03 2.93
C TYR A 173 12.66 -5.52 1.71
N PHE A 174 12.69 -4.23 1.42
CA PHE A 174 11.90 -3.63 0.35
C PHE A 174 12.81 -2.93 -0.66
N PRO A 175 13.16 -3.57 -1.77
CA PRO A 175 13.97 -2.95 -2.82
C PRO A 175 13.36 -1.63 -3.31
N ILE A 176 14.18 -0.62 -3.54
CA ILE A 176 13.72 0.71 -3.97
C ILE A 176 12.87 0.62 -5.26
N LEU A 177 13.24 -0.24 -6.20
CA LEU A 177 12.51 -0.44 -7.45
C LEU A 177 11.05 -0.94 -7.23
N PHE A 178 10.76 -1.57 -6.09
CA PHE A 178 9.39 -2.00 -5.77
C PHE A 178 8.46 -0.82 -5.49
N ALA A 179 8.98 0.32 -5.04
CA ALA A 179 8.16 1.49 -4.74
C ALA A 179 7.34 2.00 -5.95
N PRO A 180 7.95 2.29 -7.11
CA PRO A 180 7.19 2.67 -8.29
C PRO A 180 6.41 1.49 -8.92
N CYS A 181 6.82 0.24 -8.67
CA CYS A 181 6.03 -0.93 -9.06
C CYS A 181 4.73 -1.03 -8.24
N GLU A 182 4.75 -0.70 -6.95
CA GLU A 182 3.57 -0.68 -6.07
C GLU A 182 2.50 0.29 -6.57
N THR A 183 2.92 1.45 -7.03
CA THR A 183 2.05 2.54 -7.47
C THR A 183 1.87 2.61 -8.98
N VAL A 184 2.49 1.68 -9.72
CA VAL A 184 2.44 1.57 -11.18
C VAL A 184 2.87 2.88 -11.87
N GLN A 185 4.15 3.26 -11.65
CA GLN A 185 4.74 4.52 -12.14
C GLN A 185 5.83 4.26 -13.20
N PRO A 186 5.50 4.19 -14.50
CA PRO A 186 6.46 3.82 -15.54
C PRO A 186 7.68 4.75 -15.61
N GLU A 187 7.50 6.06 -15.45
CA GLU A 187 8.59 7.02 -15.51
C GLU A 187 9.62 6.82 -14.39
N ALA A 188 9.15 6.54 -13.16
CA ALA A 188 10.04 6.27 -12.05
C ALA A 188 10.77 4.92 -12.20
N ILE A 189 10.08 3.87 -12.69
CA ILE A 189 10.70 2.57 -13.02
C ILE A 189 11.80 2.79 -14.05
N LYS A 190 11.49 3.44 -15.17
CA LYS A 190 12.43 3.74 -16.26
C LYS A 190 13.64 4.54 -15.77
N TRP A 191 13.40 5.54 -14.92
CA TRP A 191 14.48 6.36 -14.35
C TRP A 191 15.41 5.52 -13.47
N LEU A 192 14.86 4.72 -12.55
CA LEU A 192 15.66 3.85 -11.66
C LEU A 192 16.51 2.85 -12.47
N LEU A 193 15.91 2.18 -13.46
CA LEU A 193 16.61 1.23 -14.32
C LEU A 193 17.75 1.91 -15.10
N LYS A 194 17.51 3.11 -15.61
CA LYS A 194 18.53 3.92 -16.29
C LYS A 194 19.71 4.27 -15.36
N HIS A 195 19.47 4.37 -14.05
CA HIS A 195 20.49 4.66 -13.04
C HIS A 195 21.06 3.41 -12.38
N GLY A 196 20.86 2.23 -12.97
CA GLY A 196 21.49 0.99 -12.56
C GLY A 196 20.71 0.16 -11.52
N ALA A 197 19.41 0.43 -11.35
CA ALA A 197 18.58 -0.46 -10.54
C ALA A 197 18.52 -1.86 -11.17
N ASN A 198 18.65 -2.89 -10.35
CA ASN A 198 18.55 -4.28 -10.78
C ASN A 198 17.09 -4.67 -11.06
N PRO A 199 16.68 -4.97 -12.32
CA PRO A 199 15.30 -5.36 -12.63
C PRO A 199 14.88 -6.69 -11.98
N ASN A 200 15.87 -7.49 -11.56
CA ASN A 200 15.67 -8.78 -10.90
C ASN A 200 15.96 -8.72 -9.39
N CYS A 201 15.91 -7.51 -8.80
CA CYS A 201 15.97 -7.39 -7.34
C CYS A 201 14.84 -8.20 -6.71
N ALA A 202 15.11 -8.84 -5.60
CA ALA A 202 14.15 -9.66 -4.86
C ALA A 202 14.32 -9.38 -3.37
N SER A 203 13.21 -9.33 -2.65
CA SER A 203 13.24 -9.18 -1.19
C SER A 203 13.75 -10.45 -0.53
N GLU A 204 14.86 -10.40 0.19
CA GLU A 204 15.42 -11.55 0.92
C GLU A 204 14.51 -11.98 2.09
N GLY A 205 13.80 -11.06 2.70
CA GLY A 205 12.91 -11.30 3.85
C GLY A 205 11.60 -12.03 3.53
N ARG A 206 11.36 -12.43 2.29
CA ARG A 206 10.16 -13.15 1.81
C ARG A 206 8.80 -12.49 2.11
N LYS A 207 8.78 -11.26 2.57
CA LYS A 207 7.51 -10.51 2.75
C LYS A 207 6.85 -10.24 1.40
N TYR A 208 7.66 -10.03 0.36
CA TYR A 208 7.25 -9.81 -1.02
C TYR A 208 8.03 -10.76 -1.93
N PRO A 209 7.64 -12.04 -2.04
CA PRO A 209 8.39 -13.01 -2.81
C PRO A 209 8.29 -12.72 -4.30
N GLY A 210 9.45 -12.72 -4.98
CA GLY A 210 9.54 -12.51 -6.41
C GLY A 210 10.35 -11.28 -6.81
N THR A 211 10.42 -11.05 -8.10
CA THR A 211 11.13 -9.93 -8.72
C THR A 211 10.28 -8.66 -8.79
N ALA A 212 10.86 -7.56 -9.31
CA ALA A 212 10.09 -6.33 -9.58
C ALA A 212 8.93 -6.57 -10.55
N LEU A 213 9.10 -7.47 -11.54
CA LEU A 213 8.05 -7.83 -12.48
C LEU A 213 6.92 -8.63 -11.79
N ASP A 214 7.25 -9.57 -10.90
CA ASP A 214 6.25 -10.27 -10.08
C ASP A 214 5.51 -9.30 -9.17
N TYR A 215 6.22 -8.31 -8.62
CA TYR A 215 5.66 -7.33 -7.71
C TYR A 215 4.65 -6.40 -8.41
N VAL A 216 4.99 -5.87 -9.60
CA VAL A 216 4.08 -4.99 -10.35
C VAL A 216 2.84 -5.76 -10.85
N ILE A 217 2.99 -7.03 -11.24
CA ILE A 217 1.86 -7.91 -11.58
C ILE A 217 0.94 -8.09 -10.38
N GLY A 218 1.52 -8.39 -9.21
CA GLY A 218 0.77 -8.71 -7.98
C GLY A 218 0.30 -7.50 -7.17
N THR A 219 0.64 -6.27 -7.57
CA THR A 219 0.29 -5.07 -6.80
C THR A 219 -1.23 -4.90 -6.65
N TYR A 220 -1.64 -4.26 -5.57
CA TYR A 220 -3.05 -3.96 -5.30
C TYR A 220 -3.60 -2.80 -6.14
N GLY A 221 -2.73 -1.94 -6.66
CA GLY A 221 -3.12 -0.85 -7.57
C GLY A 221 -3.54 -1.41 -8.94
N ARG A 222 -4.64 -0.90 -9.49
CA ARG A 222 -5.06 -1.20 -10.87
C ARG A 222 -4.94 0.06 -11.70
N SER A 223 -4.07 0.03 -12.70
CA SER A 223 -3.75 1.18 -13.55
C SER A 223 -3.66 0.73 -15.00
N ALA A 224 -4.10 1.60 -15.90
CA ALA A 224 -3.92 1.41 -17.35
C ALA A 224 -2.44 1.36 -17.76
N GLN A 225 -1.53 1.87 -16.91
CA GLN A 225 -0.08 1.89 -17.15
C GLN A 225 0.62 0.56 -16.78
N LEU A 226 -0.12 -0.44 -16.27
CA LEU A 226 0.48 -1.73 -15.89
C LEU A 226 1.27 -2.37 -17.03
N GLY A 227 0.68 -2.40 -18.23
CA GLY A 227 1.32 -2.98 -19.41
C GLY A 227 2.64 -2.29 -19.74
N GLU A 228 2.68 -0.96 -19.68
CA GLU A 228 3.89 -0.16 -19.90
C GLU A 228 4.95 -0.44 -18.85
N CYS A 229 4.59 -0.52 -17.56
CA CYS A 229 5.53 -0.90 -16.49
C CYS A 229 6.13 -2.29 -16.72
N MET A 230 5.28 -3.24 -17.14
CA MET A 230 5.75 -4.60 -17.47
C MET A 230 6.70 -4.59 -18.66
N ASP A 231 6.37 -3.85 -19.73
CA ASP A 231 7.22 -3.75 -20.93
C ASP A 231 8.60 -3.16 -20.57
N ILE A 232 8.65 -2.08 -19.79
CA ILE A 232 9.90 -1.45 -19.33
C ILE A 232 10.77 -2.44 -18.54
N LEU A 233 10.17 -3.19 -17.62
CA LEU A 233 10.91 -4.18 -16.82
C LEU A 233 11.42 -5.35 -17.68
N ILE A 234 10.60 -5.86 -18.61
CA ILE A 234 10.96 -6.95 -19.51
C ILE A 234 12.10 -6.51 -20.46
N GLU A 235 12.02 -5.31 -21.03
CA GLU A 235 13.08 -4.73 -21.89
C GLU A 235 14.41 -4.55 -21.15
N ALA A 236 14.36 -4.30 -19.83
CA ALA A 236 15.53 -4.25 -18.97
C ALA A 236 16.06 -5.63 -18.53
N GLY A 237 15.47 -6.72 -19.01
CA GLY A 237 15.85 -8.10 -18.64
C GLY A 237 15.18 -8.62 -17.36
N GLY A 238 14.09 -8.00 -16.93
CA GLY A 238 13.29 -8.49 -15.80
C GLY A 238 12.64 -9.84 -16.11
N VAL A 239 12.69 -10.75 -15.13
CA VAL A 239 12.07 -12.08 -15.23
C VAL A 239 10.90 -12.19 -14.26
N THR A 240 9.98 -13.10 -14.56
CA THR A 240 8.81 -13.39 -13.71
C THR A 240 8.64 -14.89 -13.51
N LYS A 241 8.12 -15.28 -12.34
CA LYS A 241 7.67 -16.67 -12.09
C LYS A 241 6.36 -17.01 -12.82
N TYR A 242 5.65 -16.00 -13.32
CA TYR A 242 4.39 -16.15 -14.05
C TYR A 242 4.61 -16.20 -15.56
N ASP A 243 5.55 -17.04 -16.01
CA ASP A 243 5.85 -17.18 -17.45
C ASP A 243 4.74 -17.97 -18.18
N VAL A 244 3.60 -17.31 -18.33
CA VAL A 244 2.41 -17.80 -19.05
C VAL A 244 2.06 -16.79 -20.14
N PRO A 245 2.56 -16.94 -21.37
CA PRO A 245 2.44 -15.93 -22.43
C PRO A 245 1.02 -15.35 -22.62
N PRO A 246 -0.07 -16.13 -22.70
CA PRO A 246 -1.40 -15.54 -22.88
C PRO A 246 -1.88 -14.69 -21.68
N VAL A 247 -1.41 -14.99 -20.45
CA VAL A 247 -1.68 -14.18 -19.26
C VAL A 247 -0.87 -12.89 -19.29
N LEU A 248 0.43 -12.99 -19.61
CA LEU A 248 1.30 -11.81 -19.71
C LEU A 248 0.84 -10.86 -20.80
N ASP A 249 0.45 -11.37 -21.98
CA ASP A 249 -0.04 -10.56 -23.09
C ASP A 249 -1.38 -9.88 -22.74
N LEU A 250 -2.25 -10.56 -22.00
CA LEU A 250 -3.49 -9.96 -21.48
C LEU A 250 -3.17 -8.80 -20.52
N LEU A 251 -2.26 -9.02 -19.55
CA LEU A 251 -1.89 -8.01 -18.55
C LEU A 251 -1.20 -6.79 -19.19
N ARG A 252 -0.43 -7.01 -20.24
CA ARG A 252 0.23 -5.96 -21.04
C ARG A 252 -0.72 -5.26 -22.01
N GLY A 253 -1.97 -5.71 -22.11
CA GLY A 253 -2.95 -5.15 -23.07
C GLY A 253 -2.68 -5.52 -24.54
N ARG A 254 -1.86 -6.55 -24.80
CA ARG A 254 -1.50 -7.02 -26.15
C ARG A 254 -2.60 -7.92 -26.72
N LEU A 255 -3.76 -7.33 -27.01
CA LEU A 255 -4.95 -8.07 -27.47
C LEU A 255 -4.72 -8.82 -28.78
N ASP A 256 -3.87 -8.28 -29.67
CA ASP A 256 -3.48 -8.93 -30.93
C ASP A 256 -2.70 -10.25 -30.68
N LEU A 257 -1.82 -10.28 -29.69
CA LEU A 257 -1.08 -11.49 -29.29
C LEU A 257 -2.01 -12.46 -28.55
N LEU A 258 -2.85 -11.97 -27.66
CA LEU A 258 -3.89 -12.77 -27.01
C LEU A 258 -4.79 -13.44 -28.05
N ALA A 259 -5.24 -12.71 -29.08
CA ALA A 259 -6.05 -13.26 -30.17
C ALA A 259 -5.31 -14.36 -30.96
N LYS A 260 -4.01 -14.24 -31.16
CA LYS A 260 -3.19 -15.30 -31.81
C LYS A 260 -3.11 -16.54 -30.93
N HIS A 261 -2.90 -16.41 -29.61
CA HIS A 261 -2.91 -17.55 -28.70
C HIS A 261 -4.27 -18.30 -28.75
N LEU A 262 -5.36 -17.56 -28.69
CA LEU A 262 -6.73 -18.11 -28.78
C LEU A 262 -7.04 -18.73 -30.14
N GLY A 263 -6.42 -18.24 -31.21
CA GLY A 263 -6.52 -18.82 -32.56
C GLY A 263 -5.74 -20.13 -32.69
N ALA A 264 -4.58 -20.21 -32.06
CA ALA A 264 -3.74 -21.40 -32.06
C ALA A 264 -4.30 -22.53 -31.16
N ASP A 265 -4.88 -22.17 -30.03
CA ASP A 265 -5.50 -23.10 -29.08
C ASP A 265 -6.87 -22.56 -28.65
N ARG A 266 -7.94 -23.12 -29.24
CA ARG A 266 -9.32 -22.75 -28.89
C ARG A 266 -9.72 -23.17 -27.47
N ALA A 267 -9.09 -24.20 -26.90
CA ALA A 267 -9.38 -24.67 -25.55
C ALA A 267 -8.86 -23.72 -24.48
N LEU A 268 -7.95 -22.80 -24.85
CA LEU A 268 -7.33 -21.83 -23.95
C LEU A 268 -8.34 -20.94 -23.22
N VAL A 269 -9.49 -20.63 -23.83
CA VAL A 269 -10.56 -19.84 -23.21
C VAL A 269 -11.15 -20.49 -21.95
N HIS A 270 -11.06 -21.83 -21.86
CA HIS A 270 -11.57 -22.63 -20.74
C HIS A 270 -10.47 -23.12 -19.79
N ARG A 271 -9.20 -22.90 -20.18
CA ARG A 271 -8.04 -23.32 -19.38
C ARG A 271 -8.05 -22.61 -18.02
N ARG A 272 -7.78 -23.39 -16.97
CA ARG A 272 -7.52 -22.89 -15.61
C ARG A 272 -6.02 -22.86 -15.36
N PHE A 273 -5.57 -21.81 -14.64
CA PHE A 273 -4.16 -21.53 -14.37
C PHE A 273 -3.89 -21.67 -12.87
N PRO A 274 -3.45 -22.85 -12.39
CA PRO A 274 -3.19 -23.07 -10.96
C PRO A 274 -1.99 -22.29 -10.44
N GLU A 275 -1.09 -21.85 -11.35
CA GLU A 275 0.13 -21.13 -11.07
C GLU A 275 -0.07 -19.65 -10.69
N LEU A 276 -1.25 -19.06 -10.92
CA LEU A 276 -1.51 -17.64 -10.70
C LEU A 276 -1.83 -17.37 -9.23
N ASP A 277 -0.81 -17.14 -8.40
CA ASP A 277 -0.96 -16.84 -6.97
C ASP A 277 -1.04 -15.34 -6.64
N PHE A 278 -1.34 -14.52 -7.63
CA PHE A 278 -1.56 -13.08 -7.51
C PHE A 278 -3.06 -12.69 -7.64
N GLY A 279 -3.37 -11.43 -7.53
CA GLY A 279 -4.69 -10.86 -7.38
C GLY A 279 -4.71 -9.98 -6.13
N SER A 280 -5.69 -10.07 -5.27
CA SER A 280 -5.74 -9.37 -3.98
C SER A 280 -5.74 -7.84 -4.09
N THR A 281 -6.75 -7.30 -4.71
CA THR A 281 -7.02 -5.86 -4.66
C THR A 281 -7.87 -5.50 -3.46
N GLY A 282 -7.73 -4.27 -3.01
CA GLY A 282 -8.52 -3.79 -1.89
C GLY A 282 -8.15 -4.46 -0.58
N ALA A 283 -9.15 -4.64 0.25
CA ALA A 283 -8.99 -5.24 1.57
C ALA A 283 -9.12 -6.78 1.55
N ARG A 284 -9.29 -7.40 0.39
CA ARG A 284 -9.50 -8.83 0.23
C ARG A 284 -8.24 -9.60 -0.14
N LEU A 285 -8.23 -10.90 0.17
CA LEU A 285 -7.13 -11.81 -0.17
C LEU A 285 -7.46 -12.75 -1.35
N LEU A 286 -8.44 -12.40 -2.19
CA LEU A 286 -8.86 -13.21 -3.33
C LEU A 286 -7.76 -13.26 -4.40
N LYS A 287 -7.32 -14.47 -4.73
CA LYS A 287 -6.27 -14.73 -5.73
C LYS A 287 -6.84 -15.35 -7.00
N LEU A 288 -6.04 -15.32 -8.08
CA LEU A 288 -6.37 -15.88 -9.38
C LEU A 288 -5.98 -17.35 -9.53
N ARG A 289 -5.62 -18.04 -8.45
CA ARG A 289 -5.23 -19.44 -8.49
C ARG A 289 -6.37 -20.31 -9.08
N GLY A 290 -6.05 -21.05 -10.13
CA GLY A 290 -7.04 -21.89 -10.83
C GLY A 290 -8.12 -21.11 -11.57
N ALA A 291 -7.90 -19.84 -11.84
CA ALA A 291 -8.76 -18.95 -12.59
C ALA A 291 -8.58 -19.13 -14.12
N THR A 292 -9.53 -18.68 -14.92
CA THR A 292 -9.43 -18.59 -16.39
C THR A 292 -8.93 -17.21 -16.81
N LEU A 293 -8.61 -17.02 -18.09
CA LEU A 293 -8.26 -15.70 -18.63
C LEU A 293 -9.36 -14.65 -18.41
N LEU A 294 -10.64 -15.05 -18.39
CA LEU A 294 -11.73 -14.11 -18.12
C LEU A 294 -11.73 -13.61 -16.67
N HIS A 295 -11.31 -14.42 -15.71
CA HIS A 295 -11.10 -13.97 -14.34
C HIS A 295 -9.93 -12.95 -14.26
N VAL A 296 -8.84 -13.21 -15.00
CA VAL A 296 -7.71 -12.27 -15.08
C VAL A 296 -8.17 -10.95 -15.68
N ALA A 297 -8.92 -10.98 -16.79
CA ALA A 297 -9.49 -9.76 -17.39
C ALA A 297 -10.38 -9.00 -16.40
N ALA A 298 -11.21 -9.73 -15.62
CA ALA A 298 -12.08 -9.14 -14.61
C ALA A 298 -11.30 -8.52 -13.44
N GLU A 299 -10.24 -9.18 -12.96
CA GLU A 299 -9.38 -8.69 -11.90
C GLU A 299 -8.67 -7.38 -12.26
N TYR A 300 -8.26 -7.26 -13.52
CA TYR A 300 -7.53 -6.07 -14.01
C TYR A 300 -8.43 -5.06 -14.73
N GLY A 301 -9.75 -5.27 -14.74
CA GLY A 301 -10.70 -4.35 -15.35
C GLY A 301 -10.57 -4.22 -16.87
N ASN A 302 -9.91 -5.19 -17.54
CA ASN A 302 -9.68 -5.15 -19.00
C ASN A 302 -10.92 -5.62 -19.74
N VAL A 303 -11.87 -4.69 -19.97
CA VAL A 303 -13.14 -4.97 -20.64
C VAL A 303 -12.93 -5.43 -22.10
N GLU A 304 -11.93 -4.89 -22.80
CA GLU A 304 -11.65 -5.27 -24.19
C GLU A 304 -11.11 -6.71 -24.28
N ALA A 305 -10.27 -7.12 -23.34
CA ALA A 305 -9.87 -8.53 -23.23
C ALA A 305 -11.07 -9.44 -22.91
N ALA A 306 -11.97 -9.01 -22.01
CA ALA A 306 -13.16 -9.75 -21.68
C ALA A 306 -14.09 -9.91 -22.90
N LYS A 307 -14.26 -8.87 -23.72
CA LYS A 307 -15.01 -8.94 -24.99
C LYS A 307 -14.41 -10.00 -25.92
N LEU A 308 -13.11 -9.93 -26.18
CA LEU A 308 -12.41 -10.90 -27.03
C LEU A 308 -12.59 -12.32 -26.53
N LEU A 309 -12.44 -12.55 -25.21
CA LEU A 309 -12.57 -13.89 -24.61
C LEU A 309 -14.00 -14.44 -24.76
N LEU A 310 -15.02 -13.64 -24.47
CA LEU A 310 -16.43 -14.06 -24.61
C LEU A 310 -16.83 -14.31 -26.07
N GLU A 311 -16.35 -13.50 -27.03
CA GLU A 311 -16.54 -13.74 -28.46
C GLU A 311 -15.86 -15.04 -28.93
N ARG A 312 -14.83 -15.51 -28.23
CA ARG A 312 -14.15 -16.78 -28.50
C ARG A 312 -14.71 -17.95 -27.70
N GLY A 313 -15.84 -17.73 -26.99
CA GLY A 313 -16.58 -18.79 -26.29
C GLY A 313 -16.19 -19.00 -24.83
N ALA A 314 -15.51 -18.04 -24.19
CA ALA A 314 -15.31 -18.11 -22.75
C ALA A 314 -16.66 -18.16 -22.02
N ASP A 315 -16.75 -18.98 -20.97
CA ASP A 315 -17.92 -19.02 -20.12
C ASP A 315 -17.89 -17.89 -19.11
N VAL A 316 -18.89 -16.99 -19.16
CA VAL A 316 -19.01 -15.83 -18.25
C VAL A 316 -19.16 -16.28 -16.79
N ASN A 317 -19.66 -17.49 -16.56
CA ASN A 317 -19.86 -18.10 -15.25
C ASN A 317 -18.84 -19.20 -14.93
N ALA A 318 -17.73 -19.26 -15.68
CA ALA A 318 -16.65 -20.19 -15.38
C ALA A 318 -16.24 -20.09 -13.91
N ARG A 319 -16.15 -21.24 -13.24
CA ARG A 319 -15.69 -21.30 -11.85
C ARG A 319 -14.19 -21.51 -11.78
N ALA A 320 -13.49 -20.71 -10.98
CA ALA A 320 -12.11 -21.01 -10.61
C ALA A 320 -12.03 -22.34 -9.84
N THR A 321 -10.84 -22.93 -9.77
CA THR A 321 -10.63 -24.17 -9.00
C THR A 321 -10.74 -23.87 -7.50
N ALA A 322 -11.51 -24.68 -6.78
CA ALA A 322 -11.51 -24.66 -5.32
C ALA A 322 -10.39 -25.57 -4.79
N ASP A 323 -9.81 -25.22 -3.64
CA ASP A 323 -8.83 -26.06 -2.95
C ASP A 323 -9.51 -27.24 -2.21
N GLU A 324 -8.70 -28.07 -1.52
CA GLU A 324 -9.18 -29.24 -0.77
C GLU A 324 -10.16 -28.87 0.37
N SER A 325 -10.09 -27.63 0.87
CA SER A 325 -11.00 -27.08 1.89
C SER A 325 -12.28 -26.49 1.27
N GLY A 326 -12.39 -26.52 -0.06
CA GLY A 326 -13.48 -25.94 -0.82
C GLY A 326 -13.38 -24.41 -0.96
N VAL A 327 -12.25 -23.78 -0.61
CA VAL A 327 -12.03 -22.34 -0.78
C VAL A 327 -11.67 -22.06 -2.24
N GLY A 328 -12.42 -21.16 -2.88
CA GLY A 328 -12.34 -20.88 -4.31
C GLY A 328 -13.71 -21.01 -4.99
N GLY A 329 -13.71 -21.40 -6.26
CA GLY A 329 -14.94 -21.60 -7.03
C GLY A 329 -15.67 -20.30 -7.39
N GLN A 330 -15.03 -19.15 -7.24
CA GLN A 330 -15.55 -17.85 -7.68
C GLN A 330 -15.68 -17.81 -9.20
N THR A 331 -16.61 -16.98 -9.68
CA THR A 331 -16.74 -16.63 -11.10
C THR A 331 -16.07 -15.28 -11.40
N PRO A 332 -15.84 -14.89 -12.65
CA PRO A 332 -15.14 -13.65 -12.99
C PRO A 332 -15.70 -12.40 -12.31
N ILE A 333 -17.01 -12.33 -12.08
CA ILE A 333 -17.64 -11.14 -11.48
C ILE A 333 -17.16 -10.85 -10.05
N PHE A 334 -16.77 -11.86 -9.26
CA PHE A 334 -16.23 -11.63 -7.91
C PHE A 334 -14.96 -10.77 -7.92
N HIS A 335 -14.18 -10.85 -8.99
CA HIS A 335 -12.97 -10.07 -9.15
C HIS A 335 -13.25 -8.59 -9.50
N ALA A 336 -14.38 -8.31 -10.17
CA ALA A 336 -14.77 -6.96 -10.53
C ALA A 336 -15.43 -6.18 -9.39
N VAL A 337 -16.23 -6.85 -8.53
CA VAL A 337 -17.12 -6.16 -7.58
C VAL A 337 -16.44 -5.60 -6.34
N THR A 338 -15.15 -5.85 -6.12
CA THR A 338 -14.39 -5.42 -4.96
C THR A 338 -13.18 -4.52 -5.29
N GLN A 339 -13.18 -3.93 -6.48
CA GLN A 339 -12.12 -3.01 -6.90
C GLN A 339 -12.23 -1.65 -6.20
N PHE A 340 -11.09 -1.04 -5.85
CA PHE A 340 -11.04 0.28 -5.23
C PHE A 340 -11.78 1.35 -6.07
N PHE A 341 -12.46 2.26 -5.40
CA PHE A 341 -13.10 3.45 -6.01
C PHE A 341 -14.04 3.13 -7.17
N ASP A 342 -14.78 2.02 -7.07
CA ASP A 342 -15.65 1.54 -8.15
C ASP A 342 -14.92 1.26 -9.48
N GLY A 343 -13.61 1.07 -9.46
CA GLY A 343 -12.81 0.81 -10.66
C GLY A 343 -13.26 -0.43 -11.45
N GLY A 344 -13.87 -1.40 -10.78
CA GLY A 344 -14.42 -2.60 -11.42
C GLY A 344 -15.86 -2.47 -11.94
N LEU A 345 -16.54 -1.32 -11.72
CA LEU A 345 -17.93 -1.14 -12.14
C LEU A 345 -18.14 -1.35 -13.65
N PRO A 346 -17.32 -0.80 -14.56
CA PRO A 346 -17.49 -1.06 -16.00
C PRO A 346 -17.41 -2.55 -16.36
N MET A 347 -16.50 -3.28 -15.73
CA MET A 347 -16.36 -4.73 -15.92
C MET A 347 -17.56 -5.49 -15.33
N ALA A 348 -18.02 -5.13 -14.14
CA ALA A 348 -19.19 -5.74 -13.53
C ALA A 348 -20.45 -5.53 -14.40
N GLN A 349 -20.65 -4.32 -14.93
CA GLN A 349 -21.73 -4.01 -15.86
C GLN A 349 -21.67 -4.90 -17.10
N TYR A 350 -20.50 -4.97 -17.71
CA TYR A 350 -20.28 -5.76 -18.91
C TYR A 350 -20.55 -7.27 -18.69
N LEU A 351 -20.03 -7.84 -17.60
CA LEU A 351 -20.25 -9.25 -17.28
C LEU A 351 -21.74 -9.55 -17.02
N VAL A 352 -22.45 -8.67 -16.31
CA VAL A 352 -23.91 -8.83 -16.07
C VAL A 352 -24.69 -8.75 -17.36
N GLU A 353 -24.36 -7.83 -18.29
CA GLU A 353 -24.97 -7.76 -19.61
C GLU A 353 -24.73 -9.02 -20.45
N ARG A 354 -23.65 -9.75 -20.16
CA ARG A 354 -23.31 -11.03 -20.82
C ARG A 354 -23.81 -12.25 -20.06
N GLY A 355 -24.65 -12.08 -19.02
CA GLY A 355 -25.32 -13.16 -18.32
C GLY A 355 -24.55 -13.70 -17.12
N ALA A 356 -23.71 -12.88 -16.49
CA ALA A 356 -23.09 -13.27 -15.22
C ALA A 356 -24.17 -13.56 -14.16
N ASP A 357 -24.09 -14.73 -13.55
CA ASP A 357 -25.03 -15.19 -12.52
C ASP A 357 -24.65 -14.56 -11.16
N LEU A 358 -25.53 -13.68 -10.68
CA LEU A 358 -25.36 -12.98 -9.40
C LEU A 358 -25.77 -13.82 -8.18
N SER A 359 -26.34 -15.01 -8.39
CA SER A 359 -26.75 -15.93 -7.33
C SER A 359 -25.67 -16.96 -6.96
N VAL A 360 -24.61 -17.08 -7.77
CA VAL A 360 -23.51 -18.01 -7.54
C VAL A 360 -22.86 -17.76 -6.20
N ARG A 361 -22.80 -18.76 -5.35
CA ARG A 361 -22.07 -18.69 -4.07
C ARG A 361 -20.68 -19.29 -4.21
N ALA A 362 -19.71 -18.67 -3.57
CA ALA A 362 -18.33 -19.14 -3.50
C ALA A 362 -17.80 -18.99 -2.06
N LYS A 363 -16.92 -19.91 -1.67
CA LYS A 363 -16.25 -19.89 -0.37
C LYS A 363 -14.89 -19.20 -0.54
N LEU A 364 -14.75 -17.99 -0.01
CA LEU A 364 -13.67 -17.07 -0.36
C LEU A 364 -12.93 -16.56 0.88
N PRO A 365 -11.63 -16.16 0.73
CA PRO A 365 -10.91 -15.47 1.79
C PRO A 365 -11.61 -14.15 2.16
N GLY A 366 -11.64 -13.85 3.45
CA GLY A 366 -12.16 -12.61 4.00
C GLY A 366 -11.19 -11.44 3.94
N HIS A 367 -11.32 -10.54 4.91
CA HIS A 367 -10.53 -9.31 5.00
C HIS A 367 -9.07 -9.58 5.37
N TYR A 368 -8.12 -8.84 4.78
CA TYR A 368 -6.68 -9.02 5.04
C TYR A 368 -6.28 -8.81 6.51
N GLU A 369 -7.02 -7.99 7.26
CA GLU A 369 -6.80 -7.77 8.71
C GLU A 369 -7.25 -8.96 9.57
N ARG A 370 -7.98 -9.90 8.99
CA ARG A 370 -8.46 -11.13 9.63
C ARG A 370 -7.95 -12.35 8.87
N PRO A 371 -6.62 -12.59 8.88
CA PRO A 371 -6.03 -13.72 8.16
C PRO A 371 -6.67 -15.04 8.56
N GLY A 372 -7.02 -15.88 7.58
CA GLY A 372 -7.67 -17.17 7.79
C GLY A 372 -9.19 -17.11 7.87
N GLU A 373 -9.81 -15.93 7.92
CA GLU A 373 -11.27 -15.81 7.76
C GLU A 373 -11.68 -16.29 6.37
N VAL A 374 -12.73 -17.09 6.34
CA VAL A 374 -13.35 -17.58 5.11
C VAL A 374 -14.84 -17.28 5.16
N VAL A 375 -15.37 -16.75 4.06
CA VAL A 375 -16.79 -16.39 3.92
C VAL A 375 -17.40 -17.12 2.74
N GLU A 376 -18.66 -17.52 2.84
CA GLU A 376 -19.41 -18.12 1.74
C GLU A 376 -20.58 -17.21 1.36
N CYS A 377 -20.50 -16.56 0.23
CA CYS A 377 -21.45 -15.53 -0.17
C CYS A 377 -21.55 -15.40 -1.70
N PRO A 378 -22.63 -14.76 -2.21
CA PRO A 378 -22.74 -14.36 -3.62
C PRO A 378 -21.93 -13.08 -3.89
N PRO A 379 -21.83 -12.63 -5.17
CA PRO A 379 -21.04 -11.43 -5.52
C PRO A 379 -21.39 -10.17 -4.75
N LEU A 380 -22.68 -9.87 -4.51
CA LEU A 380 -23.09 -8.74 -3.70
C LEU A 380 -22.67 -8.90 -2.24
N GLY A 381 -22.90 -10.08 -1.65
CA GLY A 381 -22.45 -10.37 -0.29
C GLY A 381 -20.94 -10.19 -0.14
N TYR A 382 -20.15 -10.60 -1.14
CA TYR A 382 -18.70 -10.39 -1.13
C TYR A 382 -18.33 -8.91 -1.25
N ALA A 383 -19.01 -8.14 -2.10
CA ALA A 383 -18.76 -6.70 -2.24
C ALA A 383 -19.04 -5.92 -0.94
N VAL A 384 -20.09 -6.24 -0.19
CA VAL A 384 -20.46 -5.54 1.05
C VAL A 384 -19.61 -5.91 2.27
N LEU A 385 -18.87 -7.02 2.21
CA LEU A 385 -17.94 -7.42 3.29
C LEU A 385 -16.73 -6.49 3.42
N PHE A 386 -16.44 -5.69 2.40
CA PHE A 386 -15.32 -4.76 2.37
C PHE A 386 -15.83 -3.31 2.33
N PRO A 387 -16.61 -2.86 3.36
CA PRO A 387 -16.96 -1.46 3.47
C PRO A 387 -15.65 -0.69 3.58
N GLY A 388 -15.52 0.39 2.82
CA GLY A 388 -14.29 1.15 2.84
C GLY A 388 -13.91 1.55 4.26
N HIS A 389 -12.67 1.35 4.65
CA HIS A 389 -12.05 2.22 5.65
C HIS A 389 -12.35 3.64 5.21
N GLU A 390 -12.78 4.50 6.12
CA GLU A 390 -13.42 5.81 5.93
C GLU A 390 -12.89 6.69 4.78
N HIS A 391 -11.81 6.29 4.09
CA HIS A 391 -11.16 7.08 3.05
C HIS A 391 -10.69 6.32 1.80
N LYS A 392 -10.78 4.97 1.67
CA LYS A 392 -10.01 4.28 0.61
C LYS A 392 -10.71 3.21 -0.23
N THR A 393 -11.86 2.69 0.17
CA THR A 393 -12.50 1.56 -0.55
C THR A 393 -13.98 1.81 -0.81
N GLN A 394 -14.32 2.94 -1.40
CA GLN A 394 -15.70 3.19 -1.79
C GLN A 394 -16.00 2.45 -3.10
N HIS A 395 -16.79 1.38 -3.03
CA HIS A 395 -17.44 0.74 -4.17
C HIS A 395 -18.96 0.83 -4.07
N ASN A 396 -19.44 1.98 -3.64
CA ASN A 396 -20.86 2.25 -3.41
C ASN A 396 -21.67 2.12 -4.69
N LYS A 397 -21.17 2.58 -5.83
CA LYS A 397 -21.85 2.50 -7.13
C LYS A 397 -21.94 1.07 -7.63
N THR A 398 -20.92 0.26 -7.39
CA THR A 398 -20.91 -1.17 -7.74
C THR A 398 -21.94 -1.93 -6.92
N VAL A 399 -22.02 -1.70 -5.61
CA VAL A 399 -23.03 -2.30 -4.73
C VAL A 399 -24.44 -1.89 -5.14
N GLU A 400 -24.67 -0.59 -5.41
CA GLU A 400 -25.98 -0.10 -5.88
C GLU A 400 -26.38 -0.71 -7.23
N PHE A 401 -25.41 -0.84 -8.16
CA PHE A 401 -25.66 -1.48 -9.44
C PHE A 401 -26.10 -2.94 -9.26
N LEU A 402 -25.40 -3.72 -8.45
CA LEU A 402 -25.75 -5.12 -8.18
C LEU A 402 -27.14 -5.26 -7.55
N ARG A 403 -27.49 -4.41 -6.56
CA ARG A 403 -28.82 -4.37 -5.93
C ARG A 403 -29.92 -4.06 -6.97
N ARG A 404 -29.70 -3.09 -7.85
CA ARG A 404 -30.65 -2.76 -8.94
C ARG A 404 -30.85 -3.92 -9.93
N ARG A 405 -29.87 -4.79 -10.06
CA ARG A 405 -29.94 -6.02 -10.88
C ARG A 405 -30.54 -7.22 -10.15
N GLY A 406 -31.03 -7.03 -8.92
CA GLY A 406 -31.69 -8.08 -8.14
C GLY A 406 -30.72 -9.03 -7.43
N ALA A 407 -29.43 -8.67 -7.31
CA ALA A 407 -28.49 -9.46 -6.53
C ALA A 407 -28.93 -9.51 -5.05
N GLN A 408 -28.69 -10.67 -4.42
CA GLN A 408 -28.93 -10.90 -2.98
C GLN A 408 -27.58 -10.94 -2.24
N GLU A 409 -27.60 -10.64 -0.94
CA GLU A 409 -26.42 -10.69 -0.05
C GLU A 409 -26.13 -12.12 0.42
#